data_91f70105df5c444d8ad721a2a66e325e
#
_entry.id   91f70105df5c444d8ad721a2a66e325e
#
_cell.length_a   1.000
_cell.length_b   1.000
_cell.length_c   1.000
_cell.angle_alpha   90.00
_cell.angle_beta   90.00
_cell.angle_gamma   90.00
#
_symmetry.space_group_name_H-M   'P 1'
#
loop_
_entity.id
_entity.type
_entity.pdbx_description
1 polymer ?
#
loop_
_entity_poly.entity_id
_entity_poly.type
_entity_poly.pdbx_seq_one_letter_code
_entity_poly.pdbx_strand_id
1 'polypeptide(L)'
;DGIILKTGELLTAVDVQAVMDGKRLVFNYPILEKIVGRFKEFVSQEMRRQEAVIAYDVDEYDERFLRHLALGYTKDMIANLKAMPFSAKSLEKRQNELINRLFKPEERNGVNACRLVTRAFELRIIDVDHLEEEEE
;
A
#
# COMPACT_ATOMS: atom_id res chain seq x y z
N ASP A 1 11.75 -29.36 -19.94
CA ASP A 1 11.23 -29.48 -18.58
C ASP A 1 12.27 -30.03 -17.64
N GLY A 2 12.65 -29.29 -16.66
CA GLY A 2 13.59 -29.70 -15.64
C GLY A 2 12.96 -29.62 -14.25
N ILE A 3 13.63 -30.24 -13.29
CA ILE A 3 13.25 -30.19 -11.89
C ILE A 3 14.40 -29.53 -11.13
N ILE A 4 14.08 -28.50 -10.37
CA ILE A 4 15.04 -27.83 -9.50
C ILE A 4 14.69 -28.21 -8.06
N LEU A 5 15.66 -28.76 -7.35
CA LEU A 5 15.50 -29.20 -5.98
C LEU A 5 15.99 -28.11 -5.03
N LYS A 6 15.12 -27.65 -4.13
CA LYS A 6 15.46 -26.65 -3.12
C LYS A 6 15.34 -27.29 -1.74
N THR A 7 16.43 -27.28 -0.99
CA THR A 7 16.50 -27.89 0.33
C THR A 7 17.05 -26.86 1.34
N GLY A 8 16.16 -26.17 2.02
CA GLY A 8 16.56 -25.22 3.07
C GLY A 8 16.96 -23.84 2.60
N GLU A 9 16.78 -23.49 1.34
CA GLU A 9 17.17 -22.19 0.79
C GLU A 9 15.97 -21.33 0.47
N LEU A 10 16.18 -20.01 0.44
CA LEU A 10 15.14 -19.06 0.07
C LEU A 10 14.89 -19.07 -1.44
N LEU A 11 13.66 -18.71 -1.81
CA LEU A 11 13.29 -18.55 -3.21
C LEU A 11 14.05 -17.36 -3.80
N THR A 12 14.73 -17.58 -4.92
CA THR A 12 15.48 -16.53 -5.61
C THR A 12 14.78 -16.11 -6.90
N ALA A 13 15.22 -14.99 -7.50
CA ALA A 13 14.70 -14.55 -8.80
C ALA A 13 14.97 -15.59 -9.88
N VAL A 14 16.09 -16.31 -9.81
CA VAL A 14 16.42 -17.39 -10.75
C VAL A 14 15.42 -18.54 -10.62
N ASP A 15 15.03 -18.87 -9.39
CA ASP A 15 14.02 -19.91 -9.14
C ASP A 15 12.67 -19.53 -9.73
N VAL A 16 12.26 -18.28 -9.56
CA VAL A 16 11.00 -17.78 -10.12
C VAL A 16 11.03 -17.87 -11.64
N GLN A 17 12.12 -17.44 -12.26
CA GLN A 17 12.28 -17.52 -13.71
C GLN A 17 12.22 -18.95 -14.21
N ALA A 18 12.85 -19.88 -13.48
CA ALA A 18 12.83 -21.29 -13.82
C ALA A 18 11.40 -21.85 -13.83
N VAL A 19 10.57 -21.45 -12.86
CA VAL A 19 9.17 -21.88 -12.82
C VAL A 19 8.39 -21.30 -14.00
N MET A 20 8.63 -20.05 -14.35
CA MET A 20 7.99 -19.40 -15.49
C MET A 20 8.39 -20.06 -16.81
N ASP A 21 9.60 -20.61 -16.87
CA ASP A 21 10.09 -21.34 -18.03
C ASP A 21 9.58 -22.80 -18.09
N GLY A 22 8.68 -23.16 -17.20
CA GLY A 22 8.07 -24.49 -17.18
C GLY A 22 8.79 -25.53 -16.35
N LYS A 23 9.80 -25.15 -15.58
CA LYS A 23 10.52 -26.06 -14.69
C LYS A 23 9.79 -26.20 -13.35
N ARG A 24 10.00 -27.33 -12.71
CA ARG A 24 9.38 -27.62 -11.42
C ARG A 24 10.36 -27.32 -10.29
N LEU A 25 9.88 -26.61 -9.27
CA LEU A 25 10.64 -26.40 -8.04
C LEU A 25 10.17 -27.37 -6.97
N VAL A 26 11.10 -27.98 -6.28
CA VAL A 26 10.80 -28.90 -5.19
C VAL A 26 11.45 -28.36 -3.91
N PHE A 27 10.61 -28.04 -2.93
CA PHE A 27 11.06 -27.54 -1.63
C PHE A 27 10.87 -28.60 -0.57
N ASN A 28 11.65 -28.54 0.51
CA ASN A 28 11.30 -29.32 1.67
C ASN A 28 10.06 -28.69 2.31
N TYR A 29 9.30 -29.50 3.04
CA TYR A 29 7.98 -29.13 3.56
C TYR A 29 7.98 -27.85 4.44
N PRO A 30 8.91 -27.68 5.40
CA PRO A 30 8.89 -26.47 6.25
C PRO A 30 9.07 -25.17 5.47
N ILE A 31 9.89 -25.16 4.44
CA ILE A 31 10.11 -23.98 3.60
C ILE A 31 8.89 -23.68 2.76
N LEU A 32 8.26 -24.70 2.20
CA LEU A 32 7.05 -24.53 1.40
C LEU A 32 5.93 -23.91 2.24
N GLU A 33 5.72 -24.39 3.48
CA GLU A 33 4.73 -23.83 4.39
C GLU A 33 4.98 -22.35 4.66
N LYS A 34 6.23 -21.98 4.90
CA LYS A 34 6.61 -20.60 5.19
C LYS A 34 6.33 -19.68 3.99
N ILE A 35 6.65 -20.11 2.79
CA ILE A 35 6.41 -19.36 1.57
C ILE A 35 4.92 -19.18 1.33
N VAL A 36 4.13 -20.23 1.48
CA VAL A 36 2.68 -20.19 1.30
C VAL A 36 2.04 -19.27 2.36
N GLY A 37 2.50 -19.34 3.60
CA GLY A 37 2.00 -18.50 4.68
C GLY A 37 2.22 -17.02 4.40
N ARG A 38 3.41 -16.65 3.95
CA ARG A 38 3.72 -15.26 3.61
C ARG A 38 2.90 -14.76 2.42
N PHE A 39 2.69 -15.59 1.43
CA PHE A 39 1.88 -15.26 0.27
C PHE A 39 0.43 -15.00 0.67
N LYS A 40 -0.15 -15.86 1.50
CA LYS A 40 -1.52 -15.69 2.00
C LYS A 40 -1.67 -14.40 2.78
N GLU A 41 -0.70 -14.08 3.63
CA GLU A 41 -0.71 -12.84 4.41
C GLU A 41 -0.69 -11.62 3.48
N PHE A 42 0.18 -11.62 2.49
CA PHE A 42 0.27 -10.54 1.50
C PHE A 42 -1.05 -10.34 0.76
N VAL A 43 -1.66 -11.41 0.28
CA VAL A 43 -2.94 -11.35 -0.44
C VAL A 43 -4.05 -10.81 0.47
N SER A 44 -4.10 -11.25 1.72
CA SER A 44 -5.10 -10.75 2.68
C SER A 44 -4.98 -9.26 2.93
N GLN A 45 -3.76 -8.77 3.09
CA GLN A 45 -3.51 -7.34 3.31
C GLN A 45 -3.94 -6.52 2.10
N GLU A 46 -3.59 -6.97 0.91
CA GLU A 46 -3.95 -6.27 -0.33
C GLU A 46 -5.47 -6.24 -0.54
N MET A 47 -6.16 -7.33 -0.25
CA MET A 47 -7.61 -7.38 -0.33
C MET A 47 -8.28 -6.40 0.62
N ARG A 48 -7.79 -6.30 1.85
CA ARG A 48 -8.31 -5.34 2.84
C ARG A 48 -8.13 -3.91 2.37
N ARG A 49 -6.97 -3.59 1.79
CA ARG A 49 -6.70 -2.27 1.24
C ARG A 49 -7.67 -1.93 0.12
N GLN A 50 -7.88 -2.85 -0.82
CA GLN A 50 -8.80 -2.65 -1.93
C GLN A 50 -10.24 -2.45 -1.46
N GLU A 51 -10.67 -3.22 -0.47
CA GLU A 51 -12.00 -3.06 0.12
C GLU A 51 -12.18 -1.68 0.75
N ALA A 52 -11.18 -1.20 1.47
CA ALA A 52 -11.23 0.12 2.10
C ALA A 52 -11.27 1.24 1.05
N VAL A 53 -10.44 1.14 0.02
CA VAL A 53 -10.40 2.12 -1.07
C VAL A 53 -11.77 2.23 -1.74
N ILE A 54 -12.43 1.11 -2.00
CA ILE A 54 -13.76 1.09 -2.60
C ILE A 54 -14.82 1.63 -1.62
N ALA A 55 -14.78 1.19 -0.37
CA ALA A 55 -15.78 1.56 0.63
C ALA A 55 -15.80 3.05 0.93
N TYR A 56 -14.63 3.71 0.91
CA TYR A 56 -14.51 5.13 1.23
C TYR A 56 -14.33 6.02 0.00
N ASP A 57 -14.40 5.45 -1.20
CA ASP A 57 -14.29 6.18 -2.47
C ASP A 57 -12.99 7.02 -2.53
N VAL A 58 -11.87 6.36 -2.27
CA VAL A 58 -10.54 6.96 -2.30
C VAL A 58 -9.91 6.66 -3.66
N ASP A 59 -9.54 7.70 -4.42
CA ASP A 59 -8.88 7.51 -5.71
C ASP A 59 -7.36 7.42 -5.56
N GLU A 60 -6.65 7.21 -6.66
CA GLU A 60 -5.20 7.04 -6.64
C GLU A 60 -4.48 8.32 -6.20
N TYR A 61 -5.04 9.50 -6.49
CA TYR A 61 -4.45 10.77 -6.07
C TYR A 61 -4.64 10.99 -4.57
N ASP A 62 -5.80 10.60 -4.02
CA ASP A 62 -6.05 10.64 -2.58
C ASP A 62 -5.05 9.75 -1.85
N GLU A 63 -4.81 8.54 -2.37
CA GLU A 63 -3.88 7.60 -1.78
C GLU A 63 -2.46 8.16 -1.78
N ARG A 64 -2.02 8.73 -2.91
CA ARG A 64 -0.71 9.37 -3.01
C ARG A 64 -0.57 10.54 -2.05
N PHE A 65 -1.60 11.37 -1.96
CA PHE A 65 -1.63 12.49 -1.04
C PHE A 65 -1.46 12.02 0.41
N LEU A 66 -2.22 11.01 0.81
CA LEU A 66 -2.13 10.44 2.15
C LEU A 66 -0.75 9.83 2.43
N ARG A 67 -0.15 9.16 1.47
CA ARG A 67 1.20 8.60 1.63
C ARG A 67 2.24 9.69 1.83
N HIS A 68 2.20 10.75 1.05
CA HIS A 68 3.14 11.86 1.18
C HIS A 68 2.95 12.60 2.50
N LEU A 69 1.71 12.78 2.95
CA LEU A 69 1.44 13.35 4.28
C LEU A 69 2.06 12.46 5.36
N ALA A 70 1.93 11.14 5.22
CA ALA A 70 2.50 10.19 6.18
C ALA A 70 4.04 10.26 6.22
N LEU A 71 4.67 10.60 5.10
CA LEU A 71 6.12 10.80 5.02
C LEU A 71 6.57 12.17 5.56
N GLY A 72 5.64 13.01 5.98
CA GLY A 72 5.96 14.32 6.54
C GLY A 72 5.96 15.47 5.55
N TYR A 73 5.48 15.26 4.34
CA TYR A 73 5.41 16.31 3.33
C TYR A 73 4.29 17.29 3.67
N THR A 74 4.55 18.57 3.44
CA THR A 74 3.50 19.60 3.53
C THR A 74 2.70 19.61 2.21
N LYS A 75 1.51 20.25 2.24
CA LYS A 75 0.70 20.40 1.02
C LYS A 75 1.46 21.12 -0.09
N ASP A 76 2.25 22.14 0.27
CA ASP A 76 3.06 22.87 -0.70
C ASP A 76 4.12 21.96 -1.35
N MET A 77 4.77 21.12 -0.55
CA MET A 77 5.73 20.16 -1.06
C MET A 77 5.06 19.16 -2.02
N ILE A 78 3.91 18.65 -1.63
CA ILE A 78 3.16 17.69 -2.44
C ILE A 78 2.70 18.33 -3.76
N ALA A 79 2.25 19.58 -3.71
CA ALA A 79 1.80 20.30 -4.89
C ALA A 79 2.92 20.48 -5.93
N ASN A 80 4.17 20.45 -5.50
CA ASN A 80 5.34 20.60 -6.39
C ASN A 80 5.84 19.27 -6.97
N LEU A 81 5.24 18.15 -6.59
CA LEU A 81 5.63 16.86 -7.15
C LEU A 81 5.13 16.71 -8.59
N LYS A 82 5.97 16.11 -9.44
CA LYS A 82 5.64 15.94 -10.87
C LYS A 82 4.37 15.13 -11.11
N ALA A 83 4.13 14.13 -10.27
CA ALA A 83 2.97 13.24 -10.43
C ALA A 83 1.69 13.79 -9.81
N MET A 84 1.75 14.97 -9.19
CA MET A 84 0.61 15.55 -8.49
C MET A 84 0.10 16.78 -9.24
N PRO A 85 -1.04 16.65 -9.96
CA PRO A 85 -1.54 17.75 -10.81
C PRO A 85 -2.37 18.79 -10.05
N PHE A 86 -2.25 18.86 -8.74
CA PHE A 86 -3.07 19.73 -7.90
C PHE A 86 -2.25 20.80 -7.20
N SER A 87 -2.83 22.00 -7.06
CA SER A 87 -2.24 23.08 -6.26
C SER A 87 -2.42 22.79 -4.77
N ALA A 88 -1.67 23.51 -3.93
CA ALA A 88 -1.81 23.40 -2.47
C ALA A 88 -3.25 23.68 -2.04
N LYS A 89 -3.92 24.64 -2.66
CA LYS A 89 -5.32 24.98 -2.37
C LYS A 89 -6.27 23.84 -2.73
N SER A 90 -6.04 23.20 -3.87
CA SER A 90 -6.83 22.03 -4.27
C SER A 90 -6.59 20.84 -3.35
N LEU A 91 -5.36 20.65 -2.87
CA LEU A 91 -5.04 19.62 -1.90
C LEU A 91 -5.70 19.87 -0.54
N GLU A 92 -5.82 21.15 -0.13
CA GLU A 92 -6.55 21.51 1.08
C GLU A 92 -8.02 21.10 0.97
N LYS A 93 -8.65 21.37 -0.15
CA LYS A 93 -10.02 20.97 -0.43
C LYS A 93 -10.16 19.44 -0.41
N ARG A 94 -9.20 18.75 -1.05
CA ARG A 94 -9.18 17.28 -1.09
C ARG A 94 -9.03 16.70 0.32
N GLN A 95 -8.20 17.31 1.15
CA GLN A 95 -8.05 16.90 2.55
C GLN A 95 -9.37 16.99 3.30
N ASN A 96 -10.10 18.09 3.13
CA ASN A 96 -11.40 18.26 3.79
C ASN A 96 -12.43 17.22 3.30
N GLU A 97 -12.41 16.90 2.03
CA GLU A 97 -13.28 15.86 1.48
C GLU A 97 -12.94 14.48 2.04
N LEU A 98 -11.66 14.18 2.20
CA LEU A 98 -11.22 12.93 2.82
C LEU A 98 -11.65 12.85 4.28
N ILE A 99 -11.54 13.93 5.02
CA ILE A 99 -12.01 13.98 6.42
C ILE A 99 -13.51 13.65 6.46
N ASN A 100 -14.29 14.20 5.54
CA ASN A 100 -15.71 13.93 5.47
C ASN A 100 -16.03 12.48 5.12
N ARG A 101 -15.19 11.82 4.37
CA ARG A 101 -15.36 10.41 3.97
C ARG A 101 -14.89 9.43 5.05
N LEU A 102 -13.78 9.74 5.69
CA LEU A 102 -13.11 8.79 6.60
C LEU A 102 -13.53 8.93 8.07
N PHE A 103 -14.21 10.02 8.42
CA PHE A 103 -14.64 10.29 9.79
C PHE A 103 -16.15 10.49 9.85
N LYS A 104 -16.76 10.01 10.93
CA LYS A 104 -18.17 10.27 11.19
C LYS A 104 -18.36 11.76 11.54
N PRO A 105 -19.56 12.36 11.32
CA PRO A 105 -19.79 13.77 11.61
C PRO A 105 -19.36 14.21 13.00
N GLU A 106 -19.59 13.37 14.00
CA GLU A 106 -19.24 13.67 15.40
C GLU A 106 -17.73 13.63 15.68
N GLU A 107 -16.96 13.03 14.77
CA GLU A 107 -15.51 12.87 14.92
C GLU A 107 -14.70 13.92 14.16
N ARG A 108 -15.36 14.73 13.33
CA ARG A 108 -14.66 15.62 12.38
C ARG A 108 -14.07 16.87 13.02
N ASN A 109 -14.56 17.27 14.18
CA ASN A 109 -14.11 18.49 14.82
C ASN A 109 -12.65 18.38 15.25
N GLY A 110 -11.82 19.33 14.78
CA GLY A 110 -10.40 19.38 15.15
C GLY A 110 -9.51 18.38 14.45
N VAL A 111 -9.99 17.70 13.40
CA VAL A 111 -9.16 16.75 12.65
C VAL A 111 -8.15 17.51 11.78
N ASN A 112 -6.87 17.21 12.00
CA ASN A 112 -5.77 17.75 11.20
C ASN A 112 -5.16 16.67 10.29
N ALA A 113 -4.12 17.02 9.54
CA ALA A 113 -3.46 16.09 8.63
C ALA A 113 -2.92 14.86 9.35
N CYS A 114 -2.34 15.03 10.54
CA CYS A 114 -1.81 13.93 11.33
C CYS A 114 -2.91 12.93 11.70
N ARG A 115 -4.04 13.42 12.14
CA ARG A 115 -5.18 12.58 12.51
C ARG A 115 -5.74 11.86 11.28
N LEU A 116 -5.79 12.55 10.15
CA LEU A 116 -6.23 11.97 8.88
C LEU A 116 -5.33 10.81 8.46
N VAL A 117 -4.02 11.00 8.54
CA VAL A 117 -3.03 9.96 8.22
C VAL A 117 -3.22 8.74 9.14
N THR A 118 -3.39 8.99 10.45
CA THR A 118 -3.62 7.92 11.41
C THR A 118 -4.85 7.09 11.04
N ARG A 119 -5.93 7.77 10.67
CA ARG A 119 -7.15 7.08 10.24
C ARG A 119 -6.93 6.27 8.97
N ALA A 120 -6.16 6.80 8.02
CA ALA A 120 -5.86 6.08 6.78
C ALA A 120 -5.09 4.78 7.06
N PHE A 121 -4.17 4.78 8.03
CA PHE A 121 -3.48 3.56 8.46
C PHE A 121 -4.45 2.59 9.16
N GLU A 122 -5.32 3.10 10.03
CA GLU A 122 -6.30 2.27 10.73
C GLU A 122 -7.23 1.56 9.76
N LEU A 123 -7.64 2.24 8.70
CA LEU A 123 -8.52 1.70 7.66
C LEU A 123 -7.77 0.91 6.58
N ARG A 124 -6.44 0.84 6.66
CA ARG A 124 -5.57 0.14 5.71
C ARG A 124 -5.60 0.71 4.30
N ILE A 125 -5.95 1.97 4.16
CA ILE A 125 -5.88 2.68 2.89
C ILE A 125 -4.43 2.88 2.48
N ILE A 126 -3.56 3.17 3.46
CA ILE A 126 -2.11 3.24 3.28
C ILE A 126 -1.43 2.26 4.22
N ASP A 127 -0.23 1.84 3.86
CA ASP A 127 0.54 0.84 4.58
C ASP A 127 1.98 1.32 4.71
N VAL A 128 2.58 1.11 5.87
CA VAL A 128 3.97 1.48 6.14
C VAL A 128 4.92 0.86 5.10
N ASP A 129 4.68 -0.38 4.71
CA ASP A 129 5.54 -1.09 3.76
C ASP A 129 5.53 -0.49 2.36
N HIS A 130 4.54 0.32 2.02
CA HIS A 130 4.38 0.90 0.69
C HIS A 130 4.64 2.41 0.63
N LEU A 131 5.02 3.03 1.74
CA LEU A 131 5.21 4.49 1.79
C LEU A 131 6.34 4.98 0.89
N GLU A 132 7.39 4.19 0.74
CA GLU A 132 8.59 4.57 0.00
C GLU A 132 8.65 4.05 -1.44
N GLU A 133 7.63 3.37 -1.90
CA GLU A 133 7.62 2.77 -3.24
C GLU A 133 7.50 3.78 -4.37
N GLU A 134 6.95 4.94 -4.08
CA GLU A 134 6.66 5.92 -5.11
C GLU A 134 7.80 6.92 -5.23
N GLU A 135 8.39 7.00 -6.42
CA GLU A 135 9.45 7.95 -6.73
C GLU A 135 8.90 9.15 -7.49
N GLU A 136 9.57 10.26 -7.32
CA GLU A 136 9.26 11.51 -7.98
C GLU A 136 9.59 11.51 -9.46
#